data_400dc865b10c424b948d6c1bdd368b61
#
_entry.id   400dc865b10c424b948d6c1bdd368b61
#
_cell.length_a   1.000
_cell.length_b   1.000
_cell.length_c   1.000
_cell.angle_alpha   90.00
_cell.angle_beta   90.00
_cell.angle_gamma   90.00
#
_symmetry.space_group_name_H-M   'P 1'
#
loop_
_entity.id
_entity.type
_entity.pdbx_description
1 polymer ?
#
loop_
_entity_poly.entity_id
_entity_poly.type
_entity_poly.pdbx_seq_one_letter_code
_entity_poly.pdbx_strand_id
1 'polypeptide(L)'
;MFDLDKWQEILGTIQKNKLRTFLTAFSVAWGIFILIVLLAAGQGLRNGAQSQFGNDAANSIWIDGGQTSMAYDGYKPGRNIQLTNSDFYHIKNNVDGVDHASAVYDGRAGKVLSYKNEHAGFTVRSCAPDHNLLEKAKIVKGRFINENDFNEFRKVCCIGIPVQEALFKEEDPINKFIDVSVTKYKVVGVFNDPGKGDNDRIYIPLLTA
;
A
#
# COMPACT_ATOMS: atom_id res chain seq x y z
N MET A 1 46.61 -23.16 -27.12
CA MET A 1 47.57 -24.18 -26.66
C MET A 1 47.89 -23.87 -25.19
N PHE A 2 47.42 -24.68 -24.25
CA PHE A 2 47.68 -24.47 -22.81
C PHE A 2 49.12 -24.88 -22.56
N ASP A 3 49.98 -23.92 -22.20
CA ASP A 3 51.39 -24.16 -21.86
C ASP A 3 51.42 -24.87 -20.48
N LEU A 4 51.52 -26.19 -20.48
CA LEU A 4 51.62 -27.03 -19.29
C LEU A 4 52.83 -26.63 -18.42
N ASP A 5 53.92 -26.21 -19.03
CA ASP A 5 55.15 -25.80 -18.32
C ASP A 5 54.91 -24.54 -17.46
N LYS A 6 54.13 -23.57 -17.95
CA LYS A 6 53.74 -22.37 -17.17
C LYS A 6 52.87 -22.70 -15.96
N TRP A 7 51.98 -23.68 -16.11
CA TRP A 7 51.16 -24.14 -14.98
C TRP A 7 51.98 -24.84 -13.92
N GLN A 8 53.00 -25.66 -14.32
CA GLN A 8 53.88 -26.30 -13.38
C GLN A 8 54.77 -25.30 -12.62
N GLU A 9 55.24 -24.24 -13.28
CA GLU A 9 56.01 -23.16 -12.67
C GLU A 9 55.20 -22.39 -11.66
N ILE A 10 53.94 -22.04 -11.97
CA ILE A 10 52.99 -21.37 -11.08
C ILE A 10 52.70 -22.23 -9.85
N LEU A 11 52.42 -23.52 -10.04
CA LEU A 11 52.16 -24.45 -8.93
C LEU A 11 53.39 -24.63 -8.04
N GLY A 12 54.58 -24.67 -8.62
CA GLY A 12 55.86 -24.72 -7.87
C GLY A 12 56.08 -23.47 -7.03
N THR A 13 55.76 -22.32 -7.53
CA THR A 13 55.86 -21.04 -6.81
C THR A 13 54.87 -20.96 -5.65
N ILE A 14 53.62 -21.42 -5.86
CA ILE A 14 52.59 -21.53 -4.82
C ILE A 14 53.03 -22.46 -3.68
N GLN A 15 53.62 -23.60 -4.01
CA GLN A 15 54.11 -24.58 -3.03
C GLN A 15 55.28 -24.05 -2.17
N LYS A 16 56.12 -23.21 -2.74
CA LYS A 16 57.26 -22.60 -2.00
C LYS A 16 56.83 -21.51 -1.02
N ASN A 17 55.71 -20.80 -1.29
CA ASN A 17 55.22 -19.64 -0.49
C ASN A 17 53.76 -19.78 -0.09
N LYS A 18 53.40 -20.92 0.48
CA LYS A 18 51.98 -21.27 0.80
C LYS A 18 51.25 -20.21 1.60
N LEU A 19 51.89 -19.66 2.66
CA LEU A 19 51.26 -18.66 3.52
C LEU A 19 50.97 -17.35 2.78
N ARG A 20 51.95 -16.89 1.97
CA ARG A 20 51.77 -15.64 1.19
C ARG A 20 50.64 -15.80 0.15
N THR A 21 50.66 -16.92 -0.58
CA THR A 21 49.62 -17.21 -1.57
C THR A 21 48.24 -17.35 -0.95
N PHE A 22 48.16 -18.01 0.21
CA PHE A 22 46.89 -18.11 0.95
C PHE A 22 46.39 -16.77 1.40
N LEU A 23 47.23 -15.90 1.99
CA LEU A 23 46.82 -14.58 2.46
C LEU A 23 46.38 -13.67 1.31
N THR A 24 47.06 -13.70 0.16
CA THR A 24 46.66 -12.90 -1.01
C THR A 24 45.35 -13.41 -1.62
N ALA A 25 45.21 -14.71 -1.79
CA ALA A 25 43.97 -15.31 -2.30
C ALA A 25 42.78 -15.05 -1.36
N PHE A 26 43.00 -15.17 -0.04
CA PHE A 26 41.99 -14.87 0.97
C PHE A 26 41.56 -13.39 0.92
N SER A 27 42.53 -12.46 0.82
CA SER A 27 42.19 -11.04 0.73
C SER A 27 41.35 -10.70 -0.50
N VAL A 28 41.65 -11.27 -1.66
CA VAL A 28 40.88 -11.09 -2.88
C VAL A 28 39.48 -11.72 -2.75
N ALA A 29 39.40 -12.95 -2.26
CA ALA A 29 38.16 -13.66 -2.03
C ALA A 29 37.26 -12.90 -1.03
N TRP A 30 37.86 -12.37 0.04
CA TRP A 30 37.15 -11.56 1.04
C TRP A 30 36.62 -10.25 0.45
N GLY A 31 37.43 -9.58 -0.38
CA GLY A 31 36.99 -8.37 -1.09
C GLY A 31 35.78 -8.61 -2.02
N ILE A 32 35.83 -9.70 -2.80
CA ILE A 32 34.73 -10.10 -3.66
C ILE A 32 33.50 -10.47 -2.83
N PHE A 33 33.68 -11.21 -1.73
CA PHE A 33 32.58 -11.57 -0.83
C PHE A 33 31.87 -10.34 -0.28
N ILE A 34 32.62 -9.37 0.26
CA ILE A 34 32.02 -8.12 0.78
C ILE A 34 31.29 -7.36 -0.32
N LEU A 35 31.86 -7.28 -1.54
CA LEU A 35 31.23 -6.63 -2.68
C LEU A 35 29.85 -7.25 -3.00
N ILE A 36 29.79 -8.59 -3.06
CA ILE A 36 28.55 -9.31 -3.32
C ILE A 36 27.52 -9.05 -2.21
N VAL A 37 27.94 -9.07 -0.95
CA VAL A 37 27.05 -8.79 0.20
C VAL A 37 26.50 -7.38 0.13
N LEU A 38 27.33 -6.38 -0.19
CA LEU A 38 26.87 -4.99 -0.32
C LEU A 38 25.90 -4.80 -1.49
N LEU A 39 26.17 -5.43 -2.63
CA LEU A 39 25.26 -5.38 -3.79
C LEU A 39 23.93 -6.07 -3.46
N ALA A 40 23.97 -7.22 -2.80
CA ALA A 40 22.75 -7.93 -2.39
C ALA A 40 21.93 -7.11 -1.37
N ALA A 41 22.59 -6.50 -0.38
CA ALA A 41 21.95 -5.64 0.59
C ALA A 41 21.33 -4.39 -0.05
N GLY A 42 22.04 -3.76 -0.99
CA GLY A 42 21.53 -2.61 -1.76
C GLY A 42 20.31 -2.97 -2.60
N GLN A 43 20.34 -4.12 -3.27
CA GLN A 43 19.22 -4.60 -4.05
C GLN A 43 18.02 -4.98 -3.15
N GLY A 44 18.28 -5.61 -2.00
CA GLY A 44 17.25 -5.93 -1.01
C GLY A 44 16.56 -4.68 -0.47
N LEU A 45 17.33 -3.64 -0.14
CA LEU A 45 16.78 -2.37 0.32
C LEU A 45 15.94 -1.69 -0.78
N ARG A 46 16.45 -1.67 -2.02
CA ARG A 46 15.72 -1.14 -3.17
C ARG A 46 14.39 -1.86 -3.39
N ASN A 47 14.40 -3.19 -3.38
CA ASN A 47 13.20 -4.00 -3.56
C ASN A 47 12.21 -3.79 -2.41
N GLY A 48 12.71 -3.69 -1.16
CA GLY A 48 11.88 -3.38 0.01
C GLY A 48 11.23 -2.01 -0.08
N ALA A 49 11.98 -0.98 -0.47
CA ALA A 49 11.42 0.35 -0.70
C ALA A 49 10.38 0.35 -1.84
N GLN A 50 10.70 -0.28 -2.97
CA GLN A 50 9.75 -0.37 -4.09
C GLN A 50 8.46 -1.13 -3.74
N SER A 51 8.51 -2.14 -2.87
CA SER A 51 7.31 -2.87 -2.45
C SER A 51 6.36 -2.02 -1.60
N GLN A 52 6.89 -1.04 -0.85
CA GLN A 52 6.08 -0.12 -0.07
C GLN A 52 5.40 0.96 -0.93
N PHE A 53 6.05 1.40 -2.01
CA PHE A 53 5.52 2.42 -2.91
C PHE A 53 4.92 1.87 -4.20
N GLY A 54 5.12 0.59 -4.49
CA GLY A 54 4.79 -0.02 -5.79
C GLY A 54 3.32 -0.36 -6.01
N ASN A 55 2.49 -0.32 -4.97
CA ASN A 55 1.07 -0.63 -5.10
C ASN A 55 0.24 0.58 -5.55
N ASP A 56 0.70 1.80 -5.31
CA ASP A 56 0.01 3.00 -5.79
C ASP A 56 0.22 3.21 -7.29
N ALA A 57 -0.72 3.89 -7.92
CA ALA A 57 -0.52 4.33 -9.28
C ALA A 57 0.68 5.29 -9.33
N ALA A 58 1.71 4.93 -10.13
CA ALA A 58 2.99 5.67 -10.18
C ALA A 58 2.85 7.14 -10.60
N ASN A 59 1.73 7.50 -11.23
CA ASN A 59 1.37 8.83 -11.69
C ASN A 59 0.22 9.45 -10.87
N SER A 60 0.04 9.03 -9.62
CA SER A 60 -0.99 9.59 -8.74
C SER A 60 -0.46 10.77 -7.92
N ILE A 61 -1.35 11.72 -7.63
CA ILE A 61 -1.10 12.87 -6.77
C ILE A 61 -2.09 12.81 -5.61
N TRP A 62 -1.58 12.93 -4.40
CA TRP A 62 -2.39 13.00 -3.18
C TRP A 62 -2.50 14.46 -2.75
N ILE A 63 -3.73 14.94 -2.56
CA ILE A 63 -4.02 16.32 -2.19
C ILE A 63 -4.74 16.29 -0.85
N ASP A 64 -4.09 16.91 0.13
CA ASP A 64 -4.65 17.09 1.47
C ASP A 64 -4.94 18.56 1.72
N GLY A 65 -5.93 18.82 2.54
CA GLY A 65 -6.35 20.17 2.93
C GLY A 65 -5.22 20.90 3.64
N GLY A 66 -4.58 21.31 4.21
CA GLY A 66 -3.51 22.02 4.90
C GLY A 66 -4.03 23.28 5.58
N GLN A 67 -3.10 24.17 5.85
CA GLN A 67 -3.40 25.48 6.44
C GLN A 67 -3.00 26.58 5.49
N THR A 68 -3.78 27.65 5.48
CA THR A 68 -3.45 28.85 4.70
C THR A 68 -2.20 29.51 5.27
N SER A 69 -1.21 29.82 4.42
CA SER A 69 0.02 30.50 4.79
C SER A 69 -0.06 32.02 4.71
N MET A 70 -0.99 32.55 3.91
CA MET A 70 -1.16 33.97 3.66
C MET A 70 -2.56 34.45 4.02
N ALA A 71 -2.65 35.74 4.40
CA ALA A 71 -3.95 36.42 4.58
C ALA A 71 -4.57 36.68 3.21
N TYR A 72 -5.84 36.42 3.06
CA TYR A 72 -6.60 36.71 1.84
C TYR A 72 -8.04 37.08 2.18
N ASP A 73 -8.59 38.08 1.50
CA ASP A 73 -9.98 38.53 1.62
C ASP A 73 -10.46 38.73 3.07
N GLY A 74 -9.62 39.38 3.90
CA GLY A 74 -9.93 39.65 5.31
C GLY A 74 -9.72 38.45 6.27
N TYR A 75 -9.40 37.29 5.76
CA TYR A 75 -9.10 36.11 6.58
C TYR A 75 -7.63 36.06 6.99
N LYS A 76 -7.39 35.66 8.24
CA LYS A 76 -6.03 35.50 8.79
C LYS A 76 -5.36 34.22 8.28
N PRO A 77 -4.00 34.15 8.20
CA PRO A 77 -3.26 32.94 7.95
C PRO A 77 -3.51 31.89 9.05
N GLY A 78 -3.20 30.61 8.76
CA GLY A 78 -3.35 29.51 9.71
C GLY A 78 -4.75 28.88 9.74
N ARG A 79 -5.63 29.20 8.80
CA ARG A 79 -6.94 28.59 8.70
C ARG A 79 -6.84 27.22 8.02
N ASN A 80 -7.47 26.21 8.60
CA ASN A 80 -7.54 24.90 7.99
C ASN A 80 -8.38 24.94 6.71
N ILE A 81 -7.84 24.36 5.63
CA ILE A 81 -8.52 24.16 4.37
C ILE A 81 -9.27 22.82 4.47
N GLN A 82 -10.56 22.85 4.30
CA GLN A 82 -11.38 21.64 4.28
C GLN A 82 -11.87 21.40 2.86
N LEU A 83 -11.38 20.34 2.24
CA LEU A 83 -11.83 19.92 0.91
C LEU A 83 -13.24 19.36 1.00
N THR A 84 -14.04 19.64 -0.03
CA THR A 84 -15.45 19.28 -0.11
C THR A 84 -15.74 18.37 -1.31
N ASN A 85 -16.94 17.79 -1.35
CA ASN A 85 -17.36 17.00 -2.51
C ASN A 85 -17.40 17.84 -3.80
N SER A 86 -17.65 19.16 -3.71
CA SER A 86 -17.60 20.04 -4.89
C SER A 86 -16.19 20.15 -5.48
N ASP A 87 -15.16 20.18 -4.64
CA ASP A 87 -13.77 20.22 -5.08
C ASP A 87 -13.40 18.91 -5.80
N PHE A 88 -13.86 17.79 -5.29
CA PHE A 88 -13.70 16.49 -5.96
C PHE A 88 -14.34 16.47 -7.36
N TYR A 89 -15.60 16.90 -7.48
CA TYR A 89 -16.26 16.95 -8.78
C TYR A 89 -15.63 17.97 -9.72
N HIS A 90 -15.14 19.09 -9.19
CA HIS A 90 -14.41 20.07 -9.99
C HIS A 90 -13.12 19.49 -10.58
N ILE A 91 -12.33 18.80 -9.78
CA ILE A 91 -11.10 18.15 -10.25
C ILE A 91 -11.44 17.07 -11.28
N LYS A 92 -12.40 16.18 -10.98
CA LYS A 92 -12.78 15.08 -11.87
C LYS A 92 -13.26 15.55 -13.25
N ASN A 93 -13.97 16.67 -13.30
CA ASN A 93 -14.66 17.10 -14.53
C ASN A 93 -13.98 18.24 -15.28
N ASN A 94 -13.12 19.04 -14.63
CA ASN A 94 -12.64 20.30 -15.21
C ASN A 94 -11.11 20.40 -15.29
N VAL A 95 -10.38 19.42 -14.76
CA VAL A 95 -8.91 19.44 -14.83
C VAL A 95 -8.44 18.48 -15.92
N ASP A 96 -7.79 19.04 -16.95
CA ASP A 96 -7.24 18.26 -18.04
C ASP A 96 -6.11 17.33 -17.57
N GLY A 97 -6.04 16.11 -18.12
CA GLY A 97 -5.02 15.12 -17.79
C GLY A 97 -5.31 14.28 -16.54
N VAL A 98 -6.48 14.40 -15.96
CA VAL A 98 -6.97 13.54 -14.87
C VAL A 98 -7.80 12.41 -15.45
N ASP A 99 -7.24 11.20 -15.48
CA ASP A 99 -7.96 9.99 -15.94
C ASP A 99 -8.90 9.46 -14.86
N HIS A 100 -8.44 9.43 -13.61
CA HIS A 100 -9.18 8.93 -12.46
C HIS A 100 -9.00 9.85 -11.26
N ALA A 101 -10.08 10.11 -10.54
CA ALA A 101 -10.05 10.87 -9.31
C ALA A 101 -10.85 10.16 -8.21
N SER A 102 -10.33 10.19 -6.99
CA SER A 102 -11.04 9.67 -5.83
C SER A 102 -10.97 10.66 -4.67
N ALA A 103 -12.11 10.91 -4.06
CA ALA A 103 -12.16 11.56 -2.77
C ALA A 103 -12.19 10.50 -1.66
N VAL A 104 -11.49 10.78 -0.58
CA VAL A 104 -11.36 9.91 0.58
C VAL A 104 -11.71 10.69 1.84
N TYR A 105 -12.50 10.08 2.69
CA TYR A 105 -12.72 10.57 4.05
C TYR A 105 -12.37 9.47 5.04
N ASP A 106 -11.32 9.73 5.80
CA ASP A 106 -10.94 8.86 6.91
C ASP A 106 -11.85 9.16 8.11
N GLY A 107 -12.77 8.26 8.35
CA GLY A 107 -13.54 8.29 9.59
C GLY A 107 -12.61 8.15 10.80
N ARG A 108 -13.08 8.53 11.98
CA ARG A 108 -12.27 8.35 13.20
C ARG A 108 -11.85 6.88 13.32
N ALA A 109 -10.55 6.66 13.53
CA ALA A 109 -10.00 5.34 13.78
C ALA A 109 -10.72 4.67 14.96
N GLY A 110 -10.87 3.33 14.90
CA GLY A 110 -11.44 2.56 16.00
C GLY A 110 -12.97 2.54 16.07
N LYS A 111 -13.67 2.70 14.95
CA LYS A 111 -15.12 2.42 14.93
C LYS A 111 -15.34 0.94 15.24
N VAL A 112 -16.24 0.68 16.18
CA VAL A 112 -16.63 -0.70 16.49
C VAL A 112 -17.48 -1.25 15.37
N LEU A 113 -16.99 -2.33 14.77
CA LEU A 113 -17.72 -3.14 13.81
C LEU A 113 -18.28 -4.36 14.52
N SER A 114 -19.48 -4.78 14.18
CA SER A 114 -20.07 -5.97 14.75
C SER A 114 -20.75 -6.86 13.71
N TYR A 115 -20.61 -8.16 13.95
CA TYR A 115 -21.32 -9.19 13.23
C TYR A 115 -21.75 -10.28 14.20
N LYS A 116 -23.07 -10.51 14.34
CA LYS A 116 -23.62 -11.42 15.37
C LYS A 116 -23.07 -11.05 16.76
N ASN A 117 -22.31 -11.94 17.38
CA ASN A 117 -21.73 -11.78 18.72
C ASN A 117 -20.25 -11.32 18.69
N GLU A 118 -19.66 -11.15 17.49
CA GLU A 118 -18.27 -10.72 17.34
C GLU A 118 -18.21 -9.20 17.18
N HIS A 119 -17.25 -8.58 17.88
CA HIS A 119 -17.03 -7.14 17.88
C HIS A 119 -15.54 -6.85 17.76
N ALA A 120 -15.16 -5.94 16.88
CA ALA A 120 -13.77 -5.53 16.72
C ALA A 120 -13.68 -4.06 16.29
N GLY A 121 -12.59 -3.41 16.67
CA GLY A 121 -12.30 -2.02 16.29
C GLY A 121 -11.43 -1.96 15.04
N PHE A 122 -11.94 -1.32 13.99
CA PHE A 122 -11.22 -1.15 12.73
C PHE A 122 -11.38 0.27 12.18
N THR A 123 -10.53 0.63 11.23
CA THR A 123 -10.61 1.92 10.55
C THR A 123 -11.69 1.85 9.45
N VAL A 124 -12.59 2.83 9.46
CA VAL A 124 -13.61 3.00 8.42
C VAL A 124 -13.18 4.13 7.50
N ARG A 125 -12.93 3.82 6.25
CA ARG A 125 -12.57 4.78 5.20
C ARG A 125 -13.71 4.87 4.18
N SER A 126 -14.17 6.07 3.92
CA SER A 126 -15.16 6.31 2.87
C SER A 126 -14.45 6.78 1.62
N CYS A 127 -14.79 6.24 0.46
CA CYS A 127 -14.09 6.56 -0.77
C CYS A 127 -15.02 6.61 -2.00
N ALA A 128 -14.54 7.24 -3.07
CA ALA A 128 -15.15 7.18 -4.38
C ALA A 128 -14.77 5.86 -5.10
N PRO A 129 -15.51 5.42 -6.13
CA PRO A 129 -15.30 4.13 -6.80
C PRO A 129 -13.91 3.94 -7.39
N ASP A 130 -13.31 5.00 -7.95
CA ASP A 130 -11.98 4.95 -8.57
C ASP A 130 -10.83 4.74 -7.57
N HIS A 131 -11.11 4.76 -6.27
CA HIS A 131 -10.10 4.63 -5.23
C HIS A 131 -9.24 3.37 -5.38
N ASN A 132 -9.87 2.23 -5.72
CA ASN A 132 -9.13 0.99 -5.92
C ASN A 132 -8.20 1.02 -7.15
N LEU A 133 -8.46 1.87 -8.14
CA LEU A 133 -7.56 2.06 -9.29
C LEU A 133 -6.29 2.79 -8.88
N LEU A 134 -6.38 3.68 -7.89
CA LEU A 134 -5.26 4.45 -7.35
C LEU A 134 -4.44 3.65 -6.34
N GLU A 135 -5.08 2.98 -5.40
CA GLU A 135 -4.39 2.17 -4.37
C GLU A 135 -4.04 0.76 -4.82
N LYS A 136 -4.71 0.23 -5.86
CA LYS A 136 -4.47 -1.11 -6.44
C LYS A 136 -4.57 -2.25 -5.42
N ALA A 137 -5.44 -2.12 -4.44
CA ALA A 137 -5.72 -3.20 -3.50
C ALA A 137 -6.28 -4.42 -4.24
N LYS A 138 -5.73 -5.60 -3.95
CA LYS A 138 -6.13 -6.84 -4.61
C LYS A 138 -7.46 -7.35 -4.06
N ILE A 139 -8.49 -7.41 -4.89
CA ILE A 139 -9.75 -8.04 -4.49
C ILE A 139 -9.58 -9.57 -4.48
N VAL A 140 -9.81 -10.17 -3.32
CA VAL A 140 -9.68 -11.61 -3.09
C VAL A 140 -11.00 -12.32 -3.34
N LYS A 141 -12.12 -11.72 -2.89
CA LYS A 141 -13.48 -12.24 -3.10
C LYS A 141 -14.43 -11.10 -3.44
N GLY A 142 -15.42 -11.37 -4.27
CA GLY A 142 -16.46 -10.41 -4.63
C GLY A 142 -15.94 -9.26 -5.51
N ARG A 143 -16.31 -8.03 -5.19
CA ARG A 143 -15.96 -6.82 -5.95
C ARG A 143 -15.69 -5.63 -5.05
N PHE A 144 -15.04 -4.60 -5.58
CA PHE A 144 -14.96 -3.30 -4.93
C PHE A 144 -16.27 -2.49 -5.11
N ILE A 145 -16.35 -1.35 -4.44
CA ILE A 145 -17.41 -0.36 -4.59
C ILE A 145 -17.42 0.14 -6.03
N ASN A 146 -18.59 0.23 -6.65
CA ASN A 146 -18.74 0.70 -8.02
C ASN A 146 -19.60 1.98 -8.12
N GLU A 147 -19.66 2.55 -9.32
CA GLU A 147 -20.42 3.78 -9.59
C GLU A 147 -21.91 3.67 -9.21
N ASN A 148 -22.53 2.49 -9.42
CA ASN A 148 -23.93 2.32 -9.03
C ASN A 148 -24.12 2.36 -7.51
N ASP A 149 -23.19 1.76 -6.74
CA ASP A 149 -23.23 1.82 -5.28
C ASP A 149 -23.07 3.25 -4.78
N PHE A 150 -22.22 4.03 -5.45
CA PHE A 150 -21.94 5.41 -5.13
C PHE A 150 -23.15 6.32 -5.45
N ASN A 151 -23.65 6.26 -6.68
CA ASN A 151 -24.71 7.12 -7.17
C ASN A 151 -26.09 6.82 -6.54
N GLU A 152 -26.35 5.56 -6.20
CA GLU A 152 -27.61 5.13 -5.57
C GLU A 152 -27.55 5.12 -4.04
N PHE A 153 -26.46 5.63 -3.45
CA PHE A 153 -26.26 5.67 -1.99
C PHE A 153 -26.43 4.30 -1.32
N ARG A 154 -25.95 3.24 -1.99
CA ARG A 154 -26.09 1.88 -1.46
C ARG A 154 -25.21 1.68 -0.24
N LYS A 155 -25.77 1.11 0.81
CA LYS A 155 -25.04 0.77 2.05
C LYS A 155 -24.30 -0.56 1.86
N VAL A 156 -23.18 -0.49 1.14
CA VAL A 156 -22.28 -1.62 0.88
C VAL A 156 -20.90 -1.34 1.45
N CYS A 157 -20.13 -2.40 1.70
CA CYS A 157 -18.75 -2.26 2.15
C CYS A 157 -17.84 -3.33 1.55
N CYS A 158 -16.56 -2.98 1.41
CA CYS A 158 -15.49 -3.89 1.11
C CYS A 158 -14.58 -3.99 2.34
N ILE A 159 -14.27 -5.20 2.81
CA ILE A 159 -13.55 -5.45 4.05
C ILE A 159 -12.16 -6.03 3.80
N GLY A 160 -11.18 -5.68 4.62
CA GLY A 160 -9.86 -6.31 4.59
C GLY A 160 -9.86 -7.72 5.18
N ILE A 161 -8.85 -8.53 4.84
CA ILE A 161 -8.71 -9.90 5.36
C ILE A 161 -8.74 -9.94 6.90
N PRO A 162 -8.01 -9.09 7.66
CA PRO A 162 -8.06 -9.12 9.12
C PRO A 162 -9.46 -8.83 9.68
N VAL A 163 -10.26 -8.00 8.99
CA VAL A 163 -11.65 -7.74 9.37
C VAL A 163 -12.52 -8.99 9.16
N GLN A 164 -12.31 -9.71 8.04
CA GLN A 164 -12.98 -10.98 7.79
C GLN A 164 -12.64 -12.00 8.89
N GLU A 165 -11.38 -12.18 9.21
CA GLU A 165 -10.91 -13.15 10.21
C GLU A 165 -11.48 -12.84 11.60
N ALA A 166 -11.51 -11.55 11.99
CA ALA A 166 -12.00 -11.13 13.29
C ALA A 166 -13.52 -11.28 13.45
N LEU A 167 -14.30 -10.92 12.42
CA LEU A 167 -15.77 -10.87 12.52
C LEU A 167 -16.45 -12.13 12.00
N PHE A 168 -15.93 -12.75 10.95
CA PHE A 168 -16.59 -13.88 10.28
C PHE A 168 -15.88 -15.22 10.51
N LYS A 169 -14.61 -15.20 10.97
CA LYS A 169 -13.80 -16.41 11.16
C LYS A 169 -13.75 -17.23 9.86
N GLU A 170 -14.36 -18.40 9.83
CA GLU A 170 -14.42 -19.27 8.67
C GLU A 170 -15.67 -19.04 7.80
N GLU A 171 -16.63 -18.21 8.24
CA GLU A 171 -17.87 -17.95 7.50
C GLU A 171 -17.58 -17.01 6.29
N ASP A 172 -18.18 -17.29 5.15
CA ASP A 172 -18.06 -16.41 3.99
C ASP A 172 -18.78 -15.08 4.23
N PRO A 173 -18.07 -13.93 4.18
CA PRO A 173 -18.64 -12.62 4.47
C PRO A 173 -19.51 -12.06 3.35
N ILE A 174 -19.39 -12.58 2.10
CA ILE A 174 -20.06 -11.99 0.95
C ILE A 174 -21.60 -12.08 1.11
N ASN A 175 -22.27 -10.97 0.80
CA ASN A 175 -23.70 -10.77 0.97
C ASN A 175 -24.23 -10.76 2.43
N LYS A 176 -23.36 -10.84 3.42
CA LYS A 176 -23.72 -10.66 4.83
C LYS A 176 -23.75 -9.17 5.19
N PHE A 177 -24.42 -8.87 6.30
CA PHE A 177 -24.50 -7.50 6.81
C PHE A 177 -23.64 -7.36 8.06
N ILE A 178 -22.86 -6.30 8.13
CA ILE A 178 -22.13 -5.89 9.33
C ILE A 178 -22.69 -4.56 9.85
N ASP A 179 -22.66 -4.40 11.14
CA ASP A 179 -23.00 -3.13 11.78
C ASP A 179 -21.72 -2.28 11.91
N VAL A 180 -21.74 -1.09 11.30
CA VAL A 180 -20.70 -0.08 11.44
C VAL A 180 -21.28 1.02 12.29
N SER A 181 -20.95 1.01 13.58
CA SER A 181 -21.61 1.85 14.59
C SER A 181 -23.13 1.60 14.62
N VAL A 182 -23.91 2.50 14.08
CA VAL A 182 -25.40 2.43 14.05
C VAL A 182 -25.98 2.04 12.69
N THR A 183 -25.13 1.84 11.68
CA THR A 183 -25.59 1.62 10.30
C THR A 183 -25.18 0.23 9.81
N LYS A 184 -26.10 -0.47 9.16
CA LYS A 184 -25.84 -1.77 8.53
C LYS A 184 -25.31 -1.60 7.12
N TYR A 185 -24.20 -2.26 6.83
CA TYR A 185 -23.61 -2.32 5.49
C TYR A 185 -23.52 -3.76 5.00
N LYS A 186 -23.84 -3.99 3.74
CA LYS A 186 -23.74 -5.29 3.09
C LYS A 186 -22.32 -5.48 2.57
N VAL A 187 -21.68 -6.58 2.93
CA VAL A 187 -20.34 -6.92 2.43
C VAL A 187 -20.44 -7.37 0.97
N VAL A 188 -19.76 -6.66 0.07
CA VAL A 188 -19.72 -6.96 -1.37
C VAL A 188 -18.37 -7.44 -1.85
N GLY A 189 -17.31 -7.26 -1.05
CA GLY A 189 -15.99 -7.73 -1.39
C GLY A 189 -15.05 -7.86 -0.20
N VAL A 190 -13.99 -8.63 -0.42
CA VAL A 190 -12.86 -8.78 0.49
C VAL A 190 -11.60 -8.42 -0.26
N PHE A 191 -10.76 -7.57 0.32
CA PHE A 191 -9.51 -7.15 -0.29
C PHE A 191 -8.29 -7.52 0.57
N ASN A 192 -7.15 -7.56 -0.10
CA ASN A 192 -5.84 -7.73 0.50
C ASN A 192 -4.90 -6.62 0.00
N ASP A 193 -4.30 -5.89 0.91
CA ASP A 193 -3.28 -4.88 0.63
C ASP A 193 -2.07 -5.06 1.56
N PRO A 194 -1.23 -6.07 1.30
CA PRO A 194 -0.13 -6.44 2.20
C PRO A 194 1.00 -5.40 2.26
N GLY A 195 1.03 -4.45 1.33
CA GLY A 195 2.14 -3.49 1.21
C GLY A 195 2.07 -2.30 2.15
N LYS A 196 0.88 -1.91 2.61
CA LYS A 196 0.66 -0.63 3.32
C LYS A 196 0.23 -0.76 4.78
N GLY A 197 0.00 -1.96 5.29
CA GLY A 197 -0.64 -2.14 6.59
C GLY A 197 -2.10 -1.70 6.62
N ASP A 198 -2.69 -1.49 5.46
CA ASP A 198 -4.04 -0.95 5.27
C ASP A 198 -5.11 -2.04 5.24
N ASN A 199 -4.74 -3.27 5.53
CA ASN A 199 -5.65 -4.41 5.57
C ASN A 199 -6.65 -4.38 6.73
N ASP A 200 -6.37 -3.60 7.78
CA ASP A 200 -7.19 -3.49 8.99
C ASP A 200 -8.31 -2.45 8.86
N ARG A 201 -8.81 -2.26 7.65
CA ARG A 201 -9.84 -1.26 7.35
C ARG A 201 -10.99 -1.82 6.56
N ILE A 202 -12.06 -1.04 6.53
CA ILE A 202 -13.19 -1.23 5.63
C ILE A 202 -13.37 -0.01 4.74
N TYR A 203 -13.78 -0.24 3.51
CA TYR A 203 -14.20 0.80 2.58
C TYR A 203 -15.71 0.85 2.47
N ILE A 204 -16.28 2.05 2.52
CA ILE A 204 -17.70 2.33 2.27
C ILE A 204 -17.82 3.45 1.23
N PRO A 205 -18.95 3.56 0.50
CA PRO A 205 -19.12 4.67 -0.44
C PRO A 205 -19.12 6.02 0.28
N LEU A 206 -18.40 7.01 -0.25
CA LEU A 206 -18.26 8.33 0.36
C LEU A 206 -19.60 9.02 0.64
N LEU A 207 -20.57 8.86 -0.25
CA LEU A 207 -21.88 9.50 -0.11
C LEU A 207 -22.81 8.81 0.91
N THR A 208 -22.38 7.67 1.50
CA THR A 208 -23.15 6.95 2.54
C THR A 208 -22.51 7.02 3.92
N ALA A 209 -21.43 7.77 4.08
CA ALA A 209 -20.62 7.90 5.30
C ALA A 209 -21.29 8.77 6.38
#